data_6e91b004690cbad85fa64bfafe22e564
#
_entry.id   6e91b004690cbad85fa64bfafe22e564
#
_cell.length_a   1.000
_cell.length_b   1.000
_cell.length_c   1.000
_cell.angle_alpha   90.00
_cell.angle_beta   90.00
_cell.angle_gamma   90.00
#
_symmetry.space_group_name_H-M   'P 1'
#
loop_
_entity.id
_entity.type
_entity.pdbx_description
1 polymer ?
#
loop_
_entity_poly.entity_id
_entity_poly.type
_entity_poly.pdbx_seq_one_letter_code
_entity_poly.pdbx_strand_id
1 'polypeptide(L)'
;MGCGRHGNRSRLVARDGEGQGRNHGVEVVNVMSRSSTTNWRGVICSALCGVVALLSSPLSAQEVEIRRWNHLPIDGNFVTTNYARTDGDIAVDPVLLLDDVSVEMDTWLLGYIRTFELFDRTARVEIRQPWQAGIWNGVVDGTPTQVSREGWSDTFARFAVNLVGAPPLAGKAYADYRAATHVETIVGAALGVRLPTGQYLEDKLINLGSNRFTFSPQVGVHQQYYNWSFEATGTAWIYTDNNSFFNGNQLEQDPYYTMDGSVEYKFRSGIWVSAGAGIGLGGQSAVNGVERDNRREDFGWTASAGFPVTRSLGFKAAYFDTEHWAKVGIASQTVSVGLVGSW
;
A
#
# COMPACT_ATOMS: atom_id res chain seq x y z
N MET A 1 41.86 22.71 -48.84
CA MET A 1 43.18 23.01 -48.27
C MET A 1 43.33 22.13 -47.09
N GLY A 2 43.97 21.03 -47.13
CA GLY A 2 45.36 20.61 -47.22
C GLY A 2 45.68 19.90 -45.90
N CYS A 3 45.71 18.62 -45.87
CA CYS A 3 46.77 17.64 -46.13
C CYS A 3 47.86 17.56 -45.04
N GLY A 4 48.15 16.38 -44.54
CA GLY A 4 49.33 16.06 -43.73
C GLY A 4 49.29 14.69 -43.05
N ARG A 5 49.65 13.62 -43.80
CA ARG A 5 50.06 12.28 -43.30
C ARG A 5 51.53 12.31 -42.85
N HIS A 6 51.88 11.40 -41.91
CA HIS A 6 53.18 10.61 -41.86
C HIS A 6 53.02 9.70 -40.62
N GLY A 7 53.24 8.40 -40.57
CA GLY A 7 53.99 7.46 -41.39
C GLY A 7 55.40 7.20 -40.84
N ASN A 8 55.63 6.09 -40.10
CA ASN A 8 56.89 5.29 -40.07
C ASN A 8 56.73 4.08 -39.13
N ARG A 9 56.74 2.87 -39.61
CA ARG A 9 57.75 1.90 -40.13
C ARG A 9 58.79 1.48 -39.05
N SER A 10 58.61 0.25 -38.59
CA SER A 10 59.46 -0.96 -38.66
C SER A 10 60.86 -0.94 -38.12
N ARG A 11 61.21 -2.00 -37.36
CA ARG A 11 62.30 -2.93 -37.66
C ARG A 11 62.24 -4.23 -36.84
N LEU A 12 62.24 -5.33 -37.55
CA LEU A 12 62.60 -6.68 -37.11
C LEU A 12 64.13 -6.75 -36.87
N VAL A 13 64.55 -7.51 -35.86
CA VAL A 13 65.85 -8.17 -35.85
C VAL A 13 65.66 -9.59 -35.30
N ALA A 14 65.91 -10.56 -36.19
CA ALA A 14 66.07 -11.95 -35.81
C ALA A 14 67.52 -12.21 -35.39
N ARG A 15 67.72 -13.15 -34.45
CA ARG A 15 69.02 -13.87 -34.34
C ARG A 15 68.76 -15.31 -33.84
N ASP A 16 69.22 -16.22 -34.67
CA ASP A 16 69.26 -17.64 -34.46
C ASP A 16 70.26 -18.06 -33.35
N GLY A 17 70.04 -19.20 -32.77
CA GLY A 17 70.95 -19.90 -31.88
C GLY A 17 70.48 -21.32 -31.56
N GLU A 18 71.00 -22.28 -32.31
CA GLU A 18 70.79 -23.72 -32.14
C GLU A 18 71.31 -24.25 -30.77
N GLY A 19 70.67 -25.33 -30.28
CA GLY A 19 71.19 -26.13 -29.16
C GLY A 19 70.26 -27.29 -28.79
N GLN A 20 70.65 -28.48 -29.23
CA GLN A 20 70.04 -29.81 -29.05
C GLN A 20 69.71 -30.19 -27.57
N GLY A 21 68.59 -30.92 -27.37
CA GLY A 21 68.70 -32.12 -26.55
C GLY A 21 67.71 -32.40 -25.46
N ARG A 22 66.94 -33.44 -25.67
CA ARG A 22 66.30 -34.40 -24.75
C ARG A 22 64.83 -34.26 -24.41
N ASN A 23 64.12 -35.20 -24.94
CA ASN A 23 62.76 -35.64 -24.54
C ASN A 23 62.62 -35.91 -23.04
N HIS A 24 61.69 -35.25 -22.41
CA HIS A 24 60.89 -35.82 -21.31
C HIS A 24 59.45 -35.41 -21.54
N GLY A 25 58.61 -36.43 -21.78
CA GLY A 25 57.17 -36.25 -21.85
C GLY A 25 56.62 -35.65 -20.57
N VAL A 26 55.95 -34.55 -20.68
CA VAL A 26 55.10 -33.98 -19.63
C VAL A 26 53.69 -34.13 -20.17
N GLU A 27 52.94 -35.05 -19.58
CA GLU A 27 51.52 -35.23 -19.74
C GLU A 27 50.85 -33.94 -19.30
N VAL A 28 50.31 -33.14 -20.23
CA VAL A 28 49.49 -31.97 -19.92
C VAL A 28 48.12 -32.47 -19.56
N VAL A 29 47.89 -32.63 -18.26
CA VAL A 29 46.55 -32.81 -17.71
C VAL A 29 45.79 -31.53 -17.97
N ASN A 30 44.90 -31.56 -18.96
CA ASN A 30 43.93 -30.52 -19.24
C ASN A 30 42.88 -30.46 -18.11
N VAL A 31 43.17 -29.72 -17.04
CA VAL A 31 42.16 -29.34 -16.05
C VAL A 31 41.21 -28.38 -16.73
N MET A 32 40.14 -28.90 -17.31
CA MET A 32 38.97 -28.09 -17.67
C MET A 32 38.44 -27.46 -16.39
N SER A 33 38.85 -26.24 -16.12
CA SER A 33 38.19 -25.34 -15.20
C SER A 33 36.79 -25.07 -15.77
N ARG A 34 35.80 -25.84 -15.33
CA ARG A 34 34.39 -25.43 -15.44
C ARG A 34 34.20 -24.19 -14.54
N SER A 35 34.40 -23.01 -15.10
CA SER A 35 33.85 -21.81 -14.51
C SER A 35 32.31 -21.93 -14.57
N SER A 36 31.71 -22.38 -13.50
CA SER A 36 30.28 -22.19 -13.28
C SER A 36 30.07 -20.68 -13.18
N THR A 37 29.77 -20.04 -14.30
CA THR A 37 29.19 -18.69 -14.29
C THR A 37 27.80 -18.85 -13.67
N THR A 38 27.75 -18.84 -12.34
CA THR A 38 26.51 -18.64 -11.62
C THR A 38 25.92 -17.34 -12.15
N ASN A 39 24.72 -17.43 -12.67
CA ASN A 39 24.06 -16.33 -13.37
C ASN A 39 23.59 -15.29 -12.34
N TRP A 40 24.53 -14.54 -11.78
CA TRP A 40 24.31 -13.51 -10.75
C TRP A 40 23.22 -12.50 -11.12
N ARG A 41 23.01 -12.28 -12.42
CA ARG A 41 21.92 -11.44 -12.92
C ARG A 41 20.54 -12.02 -12.59
N GLY A 42 20.38 -13.34 -12.60
CA GLY A 42 19.13 -14.01 -12.23
C GLY A 42 18.86 -13.93 -10.73
N VAL A 43 19.89 -14.06 -9.89
CA VAL A 43 19.77 -14.00 -8.42
C VAL A 43 19.47 -12.58 -7.96
N ILE A 44 20.14 -11.56 -8.52
CA ILE A 44 19.89 -10.15 -8.20
C ILE A 44 18.48 -9.73 -8.63
N CYS A 45 18.02 -10.15 -9.82
CA CYS A 45 16.67 -9.87 -10.30
C CYS A 45 15.61 -10.54 -9.41
N SER A 46 15.85 -11.77 -8.96
CA SER A 46 14.94 -12.51 -8.08
C SER A 46 14.87 -11.91 -6.68
N ALA A 47 15.97 -11.40 -6.15
CA ALA A 47 16.03 -10.75 -4.85
C ALA A 47 15.33 -9.37 -4.85
N LEU A 48 15.57 -8.52 -5.86
CA LEU A 48 14.88 -7.24 -6.01
C LEU A 48 13.34 -7.39 -6.10
N CYS A 49 12.82 -8.44 -6.70
CA CYS A 49 11.38 -8.68 -6.84
C CYS A 49 10.63 -8.87 -5.50
N GLY A 50 11.30 -9.32 -4.44
CA GLY A 50 10.67 -9.56 -3.13
C GLY A 50 10.28 -8.27 -2.38
N VAL A 51 11.11 -7.23 -2.46
CA VAL A 51 10.88 -5.92 -1.82
C VAL A 51 9.74 -5.17 -2.50
N VAL A 52 9.56 -5.37 -3.76
CA VAL A 52 8.62 -4.61 -4.60
C VAL A 52 7.17 -4.92 -4.30
N ALA A 53 6.86 -6.14 -3.86
CA ALA A 53 5.53 -6.47 -3.39
C ALA A 53 5.13 -5.64 -2.15
N LEU A 54 6.10 -5.19 -1.35
CA LEU A 54 5.88 -4.28 -0.23
C LEU A 54 5.76 -2.82 -0.71
N LEU A 55 6.60 -2.42 -1.67
CA LEU A 55 6.60 -1.05 -2.20
C LEU A 55 5.37 -0.73 -3.05
N SER A 56 4.77 -1.74 -3.70
CA SER A 56 3.53 -1.62 -4.46
C SER A 56 2.27 -1.86 -3.63
N SER A 57 2.40 -2.24 -2.35
CA SER A 57 1.25 -2.25 -1.44
C SER A 57 0.95 -0.80 -1.07
N PRO A 58 -0.21 -0.25 -1.46
CA PRO A 58 -0.54 1.09 -1.04
C PRO A 58 -0.59 1.11 0.48
N LEU A 59 0.06 2.09 1.08
CA LEU A 59 0.06 2.38 2.53
C LEU A 59 -1.36 2.42 3.14
N SER A 60 -2.38 2.57 2.29
CA SER A 60 -3.79 2.65 2.68
C SER A 60 -4.41 1.34 3.19
N ALA A 61 -3.76 0.17 3.07
CA ALA A 61 -4.35 -1.11 3.50
C ALA A 61 -4.38 -1.29 5.04
N GLN A 62 -3.71 -0.41 5.79
CA GLN A 62 -3.59 -0.46 7.25
C GLN A 62 -4.34 0.66 7.97
N GLU A 63 -5.05 1.53 7.23
CA GLU A 63 -5.77 2.64 7.83
C GLU A 63 -6.94 2.12 8.69
N VAL A 64 -6.85 2.30 10.01
CA VAL A 64 -7.96 2.09 10.92
C VAL A 64 -9.00 3.18 10.65
N GLU A 65 -10.03 2.83 9.89
CA GLU A 65 -11.09 3.75 9.51
C GLU A 65 -12.11 3.87 10.64
N ILE A 66 -12.15 5.03 11.29
CA ILE A 66 -13.09 5.34 12.37
C ILE A 66 -14.43 5.81 11.76
N ARG A 67 -15.55 5.44 12.39
CA ARG A 67 -16.92 5.77 11.98
C ARG A 67 -17.35 5.06 10.69
N ARG A 68 -16.76 3.90 10.40
CA ARG A 68 -17.07 3.10 9.21
C ARG A 68 -18.51 2.61 9.19
N TRP A 69 -19.07 2.27 10.33
CA TRP A 69 -20.41 1.67 10.46
C TRP A 69 -21.46 2.62 11.03
N ASN A 70 -21.15 3.90 11.14
CA ASN A 70 -22.09 4.88 11.68
C ASN A 70 -23.41 4.90 10.90
N HIS A 71 -24.50 5.08 11.64
CA HIS A 71 -25.81 5.35 11.05
C HIS A 71 -25.78 6.68 10.29
N LEU A 72 -25.99 6.64 9.00
CA LEU A 72 -26.14 7.80 8.11
C LEU A 72 -27.59 7.89 7.61
N PRO A 73 -28.12 9.09 7.36
CA PRO A 73 -29.43 9.22 6.74
C PRO A 73 -29.40 8.64 5.33
N ILE A 74 -30.48 8.02 4.87
CA ILE A 74 -30.65 7.67 3.45
C ILE A 74 -30.86 8.95 2.63
N ASP A 75 -30.68 8.85 1.29
CA ASP A 75 -30.73 9.97 0.33
C ASP A 75 -29.67 11.05 0.56
N GLY A 76 -28.70 10.80 1.45
CA GLY A 76 -27.57 11.70 1.70
C GLY A 76 -26.50 11.59 0.63
N ASN A 77 -25.91 12.71 0.30
CA ASN A 77 -24.69 12.82 -0.49
C ASN A 77 -23.59 13.39 0.40
N PHE A 78 -22.41 12.78 0.34
CA PHE A 78 -21.25 13.27 1.09
C PHE A 78 -20.06 13.34 0.15
N VAL A 79 -19.38 14.48 0.16
CA VAL A 79 -18.09 14.68 -0.52
C VAL A 79 -17.03 14.84 0.55
N THR A 80 -15.93 14.12 0.41
CA THR A 80 -14.77 14.24 1.29
C THR A 80 -13.56 14.68 0.51
N THR A 81 -12.77 15.56 1.09
CA THR A 81 -11.42 15.86 0.62
C THR A 81 -10.47 15.75 1.78
N ASN A 82 -9.36 15.05 1.60
CA ASN A 82 -8.34 14.87 2.61
C ASN A 82 -6.96 15.13 2.02
N TYR A 83 -6.10 15.69 2.84
CA TYR A 83 -4.66 15.73 2.63
C TYR A 83 -3.99 14.92 3.73
N ALA A 84 -3.03 14.10 3.37
CA ALA A 84 -2.23 13.34 4.29
C ALA A 84 -0.73 13.42 3.92
N ARG A 85 0.11 13.58 4.92
CA ARG A 85 1.55 13.43 4.84
C ARG A 85 1.96 12.18 5.56
N THR A 86 2.67 11.30 4.87
CA THR A 86 3.20 10.05 5.39
C THR A 86 4.71 10.05 5.29
N ASP A 87 5.36 9.75 6.40
CA ASP A 87 6.79 9.47 6.48
C ASP A 87 6.95 8.03 6.97
N GLY A 88 7.81 7.23 6.34
CA GLY A 88 7.93 5.81 6.70
C GLY A 88 9.28 5.22 6.34
N ASP A 89 9.63 4.17 7.09
CA ASP A 89 10.79 3.32 6.87
C ASP A 89 10.33 1.95 6.39
N ILE A 90 11.03 1.40 5.42
CA ILE A 90 10.70 0.12 4.79
C ILE A 90 11.79 -0.88 5.16
N ALA A 91 11.45 -1.82 6.03
CA ALA A 91 12.32 -2.95 6.33
C ALA A 91 12.30 -3.94 5.18
N VAL A 92 13.44 -4.16 4.57
CA VAL A 92 13.65 -5.05 3.45
C VAL A 92 14.49 -6.25 3.87
N ASP A 93 14.38 -7.37 3.13
CA ASP A 93 15.21 -8.54 3.38
C ASP A 93 16.69 -8.20 3.14
N PRO A 94 17.59 -8.40 4.12
CA PRO A 94 19.03 -8.11 3.99
C PRO A 94 19.73 -8.79 2.81
N VAL A 95 19.15 -9.87 2.27
CA VAL A 95 19.66 -10.56 1.07
C VAL A 95 19.59 -9.68 -0.19
N LEU A 96 18.83 -8.58 -0.13
CA LEU A 96 18.50 -7.77 -1.31
C LEU A 96 19.49 -6.67 -1.65
N LEU A 97 20.56 -6.49 -0.86
CA LEU A 97 21.51 -5.38 -1.02
C LEU A 97 20.81 -4.01 -1.11
N LEU A 98 19.70 -3.90 -0.39
CA LEU A 98 18.92 -2.66 -0.21
C LEU A 98 18.94 -2.34 1.28
N ASP A 99 19.44 -1.16 1.61
CA ASP A 99 19.56 -0.69 2.98
C ASP A 99 18.87 0.68 3.12
N ASP A 100 18.43 1.02 4.33
CA ASP A 100 17.92 2.34 4.72
C ASP A 100 16.83 2.89 3.77
N VAL A 101 15.85 2.04 3.41
CA VAL A 101 14.78 2.48 2.50
C VAL A 101 13.73 3.27 3.29
N SER A 102 13.56 4.53 2.92
CA SER A 102 12.55 5.43 3.47
C SER A 102 11.61 5.95 2.40
N VAL A 103 10.43 6.37 2.81
CA VAL A 103 9.42 6.99 1.94
C VAL A 103 8.84 8.23 2.59
N GLU A 104 8.73 9.28 1.80
CA GLU A 104 7.97 10.49 2.12
C GLU A 104 6.87 10.63 1.07
N MET A 105 5.61 10.72 1.51
CA MET A 105 4.46 10.72 0.58
C MET A 105 3.41 11.76 0.98
N ASP A 106 3.05 12.59 0.04
CA ASP A 106 1.88 13.46 0.10
C ASP A 106 0.72 12.80 -0.64
N THR A 107 -0.44 12.73 -0.01
CA THR A 107 -1.66 12.16 -0.59
C THR A 107 -2.80 13.15 -0.51
N TRP A 108 -3.43 13.45 -1.64
CA TRP A 108 -4.72 14.14 -1.74
C TRP A 108 -5.78 13.12 -2.10
N LEU A 109 -6.85 13.07 -1.32
CA LEU A 109 -7.94 12.13 -1.52
C LEU A 109 -9.24 12.88 -1.78
N LEU A 110 -9.90 12.57 -2.88
CA LEU A 110 -11.28 12.97 -3.15
C LEU A 110 -12.18 11.75 -2.97
N GLY A 111 -13.24 11.90 -2.18
CA GLY A 111 -14.20 10.84 -1.92
C GLY A 111 -15.63 11.32 -2.15
N TYR A 112 -16.50 10.39 -2.55
CA TYR A 112 -17.94 10.58 -2.65
C TYR A 112 -18.67 9.38 -2.06
N ILE A 113 -19.69 9.66 -1.24
CA ILE A 113 -20.55 8.65 -0.64
C ILE A 113 -21.99 9.00 -0.96
N ARG A 114 -22.75 8.03 -1.44
CA ARG A 114 -24.21 8.06 -1.60
C ARG A 114 -24.85 7.02 -0.71
N THR A 115 -25.79 7.46 0.12
CA THR A 115 -26.61 6.59 0.96
C THR A 115 -27.99 6.40 0.35
N PHE A 116 -28.55 5.21 0.52
CA PHE A 116 -29.87 4.86 -0.02
C PHE A 116 -30.48 3.69 0.76
N GLU A 117 -31.75 3.44 0.53
CA GLU A 117 -32.44 2.27 1.03
C GLU A 117 -32.27 1.09 0.09
N LEU A 118 -31.99 -0.09 0.65
CA LEU A 118 -31.94 -1.35 -0.06
C LEU A 118 -32.56 -2.45 0.80
N PHE A 119 -33.69 -3.02 0.36
CA PHE A 119 -34.40 -4.08 1.08
C PHE A 119 -34.66 -3.75 2.56
N ASP A 120 -35.24 -2.62 2.83
CA ASP A 120 -35.52 -2.07 4.17
C ASP A 120 -34.25 -1.92 5.05
N ARG A 121 -33.08 -1.70 4.43
CA ARG A 121 -31.79 -1.48 5.10
C ARG A 121 -31.13 -0.21 4.59
N THR A 122 -30.37 0.41 5.47
CA THR A 122 -29.48 1.51 5.05
C THR A 122 -28.27 0.93 4.33
N ALA A 123 -28.10 1.32 3.08
CA ALA A 123 -26.95 0.97 2.25
C ALA A 123 -26.21 2.20 1.76
N ARG A 124 -24.98 2.02 1.32
CA ARG A 124 -24.18 3.07 0.73
C ARG A 124 -23.19 2.55 -0.31
N VAL A 125 -22.93 3.37 -1.29
CA VAL A 125 -21.78 3.26 -2.19
C VAL A 125 -20.80 4.38 -1.89
N GLU A 126 -19.55 4.09 -2.05
CA GLU A 126 -18.44 5.01 -1.82
C GLU A 126 -17.41 4.85 -2.91
N ILE A 127 -16.86 5.96 -3.40
CA ILE A 127 -15.75 6.00 -4.34
C ILE A 127 -14.71 6.94 -3.77
N ARG A 128 -13.44 6.53 -3.78
CA ARG A 128 -12.29 7.33 -3.36
C ARG A 128 -11.25 7.33 -4.47
N GLN A 129 -10.74 8.50 -4.79
CA GLN A 129 -9.68 8.69 -5.79
C GLN A 129 -8.50 9.41 -5.15
N PRO A 130 -7.40 8.73 -4.88
CA PRO A 130 -6.17 9.37 -4.40
C PRO A 130 -5.32 9.89 -5.56
N TRP A 131 -4.68 11.03 -5.32
CA TRP A 131 -3.53 11.52 -6.05
C TRP A 131 -2.34 11.58 -5.09
N GLN A 132 -1.18 11.09 -5.51
CA GLN A 132 -0.03 10.92 -4.63
C GLN A 132 1.22 11.50 -5.25
N ALA A 133 2.08 12.08 -4.40
CA ALA A 133 3.45 12.44 -4.75
C ALA A 133 4.37 11.85 -3.67
N GLY A 134 5.27 10.96 -4.08
CA GLY A 134 6.15 10.26 -3.16
C GLY A 134 7.61 10.30 -3.59
N ILE A 135 8.49 10.32 -2.60
CA ILE A 135 9.94 10.22 -2.74
C ILE A 135 10.41 9.02 -1.92
N TRP A 136 11.10 8.11 -2.56
CA TRP A 136 11.73 6.95 -1.92
C TRP A 136 13.25 7.15 -1.96
N ASN A 137 13.89 7.03 -0.81
CA ASN A 137 15.34 7.06 -0.69
C ASN A 137 15.82 5.69 -0.19
N GLY A 138 17.00 5.28 -0.59
CA GLY A 138 17.60 4.02 -0.14
C GLY A 138 19.00 3.85 -0.71
N VAL A 139 19.69 2.81 -0.26
CA VAL A 139 21.00 2.43 -0.76
C VAL A 139 20.85 1.13 -1.55
N VAL A 140 21.16 1.16 -2.84
CA VAL A 140 21.10 0.01 -3.76
C VAL A 140 22.53 -0.40 -4.11
N ASP A 141 22.93 -1.61 -3.70
CA ASP A 141 24.30 -2.13 -3.92
C ASP A 141 25.38 -1.09 -3.49
N GLY A 142 25.22 -0.53 -2.29
CA GLY A 142 26.13 0.47 -1.71
C GLY A 142 26.03 1.88 -2.34
N THR A 143 25.11 2.11 -3.27
CA THR A 143 24.92 3.41 -3.94
C THR A 143 23.64 4.09 -3.49
N PRO A 144 23.71 5.31 -2.90
CA PRO A 144 22.51 6.08 -2.57
C PRO A 144 21.67 6.33 -3.83
N THR A 145 20.39 5.98 -3.74
CA THR A 145 19.43 6.05 -4.85
C THR A 145 18.15 6.70 -4.39
N GLN A 146 17.59 7.59 -5.21
CA GLN A 146 16.31 8.24 -4.98
C GLN A 146 15.38 8.00 -6.16
N VAL A 147 14.12 7.70 -5.86
CA VAL A 147 13.04 7.55 -6.84
C VAL A 147 11.89 8.45 -6.44
N SER A 148 11.37 9.24 -7.38
CA SER A 148 10.15 10.03 -7.18
C SER A 148 9.04 9.54 -8.11
N ARG A 149 7.80 9.58 -7.62
CA ARG A 149 6.57 9.29 -8.38
C ARG A 149 5.51 10.29 -8.00
N GLU A 150 4.77 10.76 -9.00
CA GLU A 150 3.58 11.58 -8.78
C GLU A 150 2.47 11.19 -9.77
N GLY A 151 1.24 11.23 -9.35
CA GLY A 151 0.09 10.90 -10.21
C GLY A 151 -1.08 10.29 -9.46
N TRP A 152 -2.04 9.78 -10.23
CA TRP A 152 -3.21 9.09 -9.69
C TRP A 152 -2.83 7.69 -9.20
N SER A 153 -3.30 7.36 -7.99
CA SER A 153 -3.27 6.00 -7.46
C SER A 153 -4.55 5.25 -7.82
N ASP A 154 -4.65 3.99 -7.43
CA ASP A 154 -5.82 3.16 -7.73
C ASP A 154 -7.09 3.70 -7.09
N THR A 155 -8.18 3.72 -7.88
CA THR A 155 -9.52 4.05 -7.39
C THR A 155 -10.01 2.97 -6.44
N PHE A 156 -10.57 3.37 -5.31
CA PHE A 156 -11.25 2.46 -4.38
C PHE A 156 -12.75 2.70 -4.42
N ALA A 157 -13.52 1.64 -4.64
CA ALA A 157 -14.98 1.63 -4.55
C ALA A 157 -15.42 0.70 -3.42
N ARG A 158 -16.46 1.07 -2.66
CA ARG A 158 -17.03 0.25 -1.59
C ARG A 158 -18.55 0.27 -1.64
N PHE A 159 -19.14 -0.89 -1.52
CA PHE A 159 -20.57 -1.07 -1.25
C PHE A 159 -20.71 -1.61 0.17
N ALA A 160 -21.58 -0.98 0.98
CA ALA A 160 -21.83 -1.40 2.35
C ALA A 160 -23.31 -1.39 2.66
N VAL A 161 -23.73 -2.32 3.53
CA VAL A 161 -25.11 -2.43 4.00
C VAL A 161 -25.12 -2.68 5.51
N ASN A 162 -26.01 -2.00 6.22
CA ASN A 162 -26.28 -2.25 7.64
C ASN A 162 -27.31 -3.36 7.76
N LEU A 163 -26.89 -4.55 8.18
CA LEU A 163 -27.73 -5.75 8.28
C LEU A 163 -28.64 -5.71 9.51
N VAL A 164 -28.14 -5.11 10.60
CA VAL A 164 -28.87 -4.95 11.87
C VAL A 164 -28.71 -3.51 12.32
N GLY A 165 -29.72 -2.93 12.94
CA GLY A 165 -29.72 -1.54 13.39
C GLY A 165 -29.77 -0.54 12.22
N ALA A 166 -29.58 0.74 12.53
CA ALA A 166 -29.53 1.83 11.56
C ALA A 166 -30.67 1.76 10.51
N PRO A 167 -31.95 1.92 10.92
CA PRO A 167 -33.07 1.87 10.00
C PRO A 167 -32.93 2.92 8.88
N PRO A 168 -33.45 2.67 7.66
CA PRO A 168 -33.33 3.56 6.52
C PRO A 168 -34.23 4.79 6.67
N LEU A 169 -33.72 5.82 7.32
CA LEU A 169 -34.43 7.05 7.64
C LEU A 169 -33.79 8.26 6.99
N ALA A 170 -34.60 9.22 6.57
CA ALA A 170 -34.16 10.48 5.98
C ALA A 170 -34.73 11.71 6.74
N GLY A 171 -34.11 12.87 6.54
CA GLY A 171 -34.63 14.17 6.99
C GLY A 171 -35.01 14.19 8.46
N LYS A 172 -36.27 14.62 8.74
CA LYS A 172 -36.77 14.77 10.11
C LYS A 172 -36.87 13.43 10.84
N ALA A 173 -37.30 12.35 10.19
CA ALA A 173 -37.42 11.02 10.79
C ALA A 173 -36.06 10.50 11.30
N TYR A 174 -35.00 10.71 10.53
CA TYR A 174 -33.63 10.41 10.95
C TYR A 174 -33.21 11.25 12.15
N ALA A 175 -33.47 12.56 12.12
CA ALA A 175 -33.09 13.47 13.22
C ALA A 175 -33.83 13.11 14.54
N ASP A 176 -35.14 12.81 14.48
CA ASP A 176 -35.95 12.41 15.63
C ASP A 176 -35.48 11.05 16.19
N TYR A 177 -35.16 10.08 15.31
CA TYR A 177 -34.62 8.78 15.71
C TYR A 177 -33.28 8.94 16.43
N ARG A 178 -32.35 9.75 15.88
CA ARG A 178 -31.03 9.97 16.49
C ARG A 178 -31.11 10.72 17.82
N ALA A 179 -32.10 11.59 17.99
CA ALA A 179 -32.33 12.30 19.25
C ALA A 179 -32.87 11.39 20.34
N ALA A 180 -33.72 10.41 19.98
CA ALA A 180 -34.36 9.47 20.90
C ALA A 180 -33.50 8.27 21.24
N THR A 181 -32.60 7.86 20.32
CA THR A 181 -31.83 6.60 20.44
C THR A 181 -30.46 6.87 21.06
N HIS A 182 -30.29 6.43 22.29
CA HIS A 182 -29.05 6.57 23.05
C HIS A 182 -28.19 5.30 23.03
N VAL A 183 -28.82 4.15 22.78
CA VAL A 183 -28.13 2.86 22.69
C VAL A 183 -28.54 2.19 21.39
N GLU A 184 -27.59 1.89 20.52
CA GLU A 184 -27.84 1.27 19.25
C GLU A 184 -26.69 0.32 18.87
N THR A 185 -27.04 -0.89 18.45
CA THR A 185 -26.11 -1.85 17.86
C THR A 185 -26.33 -1.91 16.37
N ILE A 186 -25.29 -1.71 15.59
CA ILE A 186 -25.31 -1.84 14.14
C ILE A 186 -24.35 -2.96 13.76
N VAL A 187 -24.81 -3.90 12.95
CA VAL A 187 -23.97 -4.90 12.30
C VAL A 187 -24.01 -4.65 10.81
N GLY A 188 -22.85 -4.51 10.21
CA GLY A 188 -22.75 -4.22 8.78
C GLY A 188 -21.83 -5.19 8.04
N ALA A 189 -22.07 -5.29 6.74
CA ALA A 189 -21.21 -5.98 5.79
C ALA A 189 -20.87 -5.04 4.64
N ALA A 190 -19.68 -5.18 4.07
CA ALA A 190 -19.26 -4.41 2.91
C ALA A 190 -18.35 -5.24 1.99
N LEU A 191 -18.30 -4.82 0.73
CA LEU A 191 -17.31 -5.24 -0.24
C LEU A 191 -16.61 -4.00 -0.78
N GLY A 192 -15.33 -3.88 -0.49
CA GLY A 192 -14.43 -2.94 -1.15
C GLY A 192 -13.79 -3.55 -2.37
N VAL A 193 -13.54 -2.75 -3.38
CA VAL A 193 -12.81 -3.14 -4.58
C VAL A 193 -11.83 -2.03 -4.93
N ARG A 194 -10.56 -2.34 -5.00
CA ARG A 194 -9.55 -1.47 -5.58
C ARG A 194 -9.40 -1.81 -7.05
N LEU A 195 -9.54 -0.79 -7.89
CA LEU A 195 -9.49 -0.89 -9.35
C LEU A 195 -8.08 -0.54 -9.82
N PRO A 196 -7.49 -1.26 -10.77
CA PRO A 196 -6.15 -0.98 -11.30
C PRO A 196 -6.17 0.22 -12.25
N THR A 197 -6.53 1.39 -11.75
CA THR A 197 -6.67 2.64 -12.52
C THR A 197 -5.54 3.63 -12.27
N GLY A 198 -4.67 3.32 -11.33
CA GLY A 198 -3.52 4.14 -10.97
C GLY A 198 -2.40 4.09 -11.99
N GLN A 199 -1.49 5.04 -11.88
CA GLN A 199 -0.32 5.09 -12.74
C GLN A 199 0.59 3.89 -12.48
N TYR A 200 0.84 3.12 -13.53
CA TYR A 200 1.66 1.91 -13.48
C TYR A 200 2.67 1.89 -14.63
N LEU A 201 3.92 1.64 -14.31
CA LEU A 201 5.05 1.54 -15.21
C LEU A 201 5.64 0.14 -15.09
N GLU A 202 5.45 -0.70 -16.10
CA GLU A 202 5.80 -2.13 -16.05
C GLU A 202 7.30 -2.40 -15.90
N ASP A 203 8.15 -1.44 -16.31
CA ASP A 203 9.62 -1.51 -16.19
C ASP A 203 10.12 -0.92 -14.87
N LYS A 204 9.24 -0.45 -13.99
CA LYS A 204 9.58 0.18 -12.71
C LYS A 204 9.13 -0.66 -11.53
N LEU A 205 9.92 -0.63 -10.49
CA LEU A 205 9.62 -1.32 -9.23
C LEU A 205 8.61 -0.54 -8.40
N ILE A 206 8.76 0.77 -8.31
CA ILE A 206 7.92 1.65 -7.49
C ILE A 206 6.84 2.25 -8.38
N ASN A 207 5.59 1.97 -8.06
CA ASN A 207 4.41 2.42 -8.78
C ASN A 207 3.35 2.96 -7.80
N LEU A 208 2.50 3.87 -8.29
CA LEU A 208 1.35 4.40 -7.54
C LEU A 208 0.10 3.54 -7.71
N GLY A 209 -0.02 2.84 -8.82
CA GLY A 209 -1.04 1.82 -9.07
C GLY A 209 -0.51 0.40 -8.86
N SER A 210 -1.40 -0.53 -8.54
CA SER A 210 -1.06 -1.94 -8.27
C SER A 210 -1.13 -2.85 -9.51
N ASN A 211 -1.74 -2.36 -10.61
CA ASN A 211 -2.00 -3.11 -11.84
C ASN A 211 -2.73 -4.45 -11.61
N ARG A 212 -3.55 -4.52 -10.56
CA ARG A 212 -4.39 -5.68 -10.22
C ARG A 212 -5.61 -5.25 -9.43
N PHE A 213 -6.65 -6.07 -9.45
CA PHE A 213 -7.78 -5.87 -8.56
C PHE A 213 -7.43 -6.34 -7.14
N THR A 214 -8.00 -5.64 -6.15
CA THR A 214 -7.99 -6.10 -4.76
C THR A 214 -9.43 -6.04 -4.24
N PHE A 215 -9.94 -7.18 -3.77
CA PHE A 215 -11.25 -7.28 -3.15
C PHE A 215 -11.10 -7.27 -1.64
N SER A 216 -11.95 -6.52 -0.95
CA SER A 216 -11.92 -6.44 0.51
C SER A 216 -13.31 -6.64 1.12
N PRO A 217 -13.79 -7.91 1.22
CA PRO A 217 -14.97 -8.21 2.03
C PRO A 217 -14.73 -7.85 3.50
N GLN A 218 -15.71 -7.19 4.11
CA GLN A 218 -15.65 -6.65 5.45
C GLN A 218 -16.94 -7.02 6.22
N VAL A 219 -16.75 -7.29 7.50
CA VAL A 219 -17.84 -7.36 8.46
C VAL A 219 -17.48 -6.54 9.69
N GLY A 220 -18.46 -5.87 10.27
CA GLY A 220 -18.18 -5.05 11.44
C GLY A 220 -19.41 -4.81 12.30
N VAL A 221 -19.10 -4.38 13.51
CA VAL A 221 -20.09 -4.01 14.51
C VAL A 221 -19.78 -2.61 15.02
N HIS A 222 -20.82 -1.82 15.19
CA HIS A 222 -20.80 -0.53 15.86
C HIS A 222 -21.79 -0.56 17.00
N GLN A 223 -21.32 -0.22 18.22
CA GLN A 223 -22.13 -0.10 19.41
C GLN A 223 -22.10 1.35 19.89
N GLN A 224 -23.22 2.03 19.77
CA GLN A 224 -23.40 3.32 20.44
C GLN A 224 -23.93 3.08 21.87
N TYR A 225 -23.34 3.80 22.82
CA TYR A 225 -23.82 3.87 24.20
C TYR A 225 -23.74 5.33 24.66
N TYR A 226 -24.85 6.06 24.60
CA TYR A 226 -24.93 7.51 24.84
C TYR A 226 -23.93 8.29 23.96
N ASN A 227 -22.92 8.87 24.59
CA ASN A 227 -21.88 9.68 23.91
C ASN A 227 -20.68 8.85 23.44
N TRP A 228 -20.64 7.58 23.82
CA TRP A 228 -19.60 6.65 23.42
C TRP A 228 -20.01 5.85 22.20
N SER A 229 -19.06 5.57 21.36
CA SER A 229 -19.21 4.61 20.27
C SER A 229 -18.01 3.68 20.23
N PHE A 230 -18.26 2.42 19.98
CA PHE A 230 -17.27 1.36 19.84
C PHE A 230 -17.46 0.69 18.50
N GLU A 231 -16.40 0.54 17.73
CA GLU A 231 -16.42 -0.18 16.46
C GLU A 231 -15.40 -1.31 16.49
N ALA A 232 -15.74 -2.42 15.81
CA ALA A 232 -14.79 -3.46 15.47
C ALA A 232 -15.09 -3.94 14.04
N THR A 233 -14.03 -4.18 13.25
CA THR A 233 -14.13 -4.61 11.86
C THR A 233 -13.11 -5.70 11.57
N GLY A 234 -13.55 -6.75 10.87
CA GLY A 234 -12.68 -7.72 10.23
C GLY A 234 -12.71 -7.56 8.72
N THR A 235 -11.55 -7.58 8.07
CA THR A 235 -11.40 -7.45 6.62
C THR A 235 -10.47 -8.54 6.09
N ALA A 236 -10.84 -9.15 4.96
CA ALA A 236 -9.93 -9.97 4.17
C ALA A 236 -9.57 -9.22 2.89
N TRP A 237 -8.29 -9.09 2.59
CA TRP A 237 -7.78 -8.49 1.36
C TRP A 237 -7.36 -9.59 0.41
N ILE A 238 -8.02 -9.69 -0.73
CA ILE A 238 -7.84 -10.75 -1.73
C ILE A 238 -7.37 -10.10 -3.02
N TYR A 239 -6.26 -10.56 -3.53
CA TYR A 239 -5.58 -9.96 -4.68
C TYR A 239 -5.76 -10.83 -5.92
N THR A 240 -5.91 -10.21 -7.08
CA THR A 240 -5.66 -10.89 -8.35
C THR A 240 -4.18 -10.80 -8.70
N ASP A 241 -3.73 -11.62 -9.62
CA ASP A 241 -2.35 -11.57 -10.07
C ASP A 241 -2.07 -10.28 -10.87
N ASN A 242 -0.82 -9.81 -10.77
CA ASN A 242 -0.28 -8.80 -11.66
C ASN A 242 0.65 -9.49 -12.68
N ASN A 243 0.19 -9.65 -13.91
CA ASN A 243 0.90 -10.37 -14.98
C ASN A 243 1.92 -9.51 -15.75
N SER A 244 2.02 -8.24 -15.41
CA SER A 244 3.00 -7.29 -15.99
C SER A 244 3.86 -6.66 -14.91
N PHE A 245 4.21 -7.44 -13.87
CA PHE A 245 5.01 -6.97 -12.77
C PHE A 245 6.47 -6.86 -13.19
N PHE A 246 7.09 -5.73 -12.92
CA PHE A 246 8.50 -5.41 -13.14
C PHE A 246 9.23 -6.26 -14.19
N ASN A 247 9.35 -5.71 -15.41
CA ASN A 247 9.97 -6.38 -16.57
C ASN A 247 9.26 -7.67 -17.01
N GLY A 248 7.92 -7.73 -16.88
CA GLY A 248 7.10 -8.83 -17.40
C GLY A 248 7.05 -10.06 -16.51
N ASN A 249 7.38 -9.93 -15.22
CA ASN A 249 7.17 -10.98 -14.24
C ASN A 249 5.68 -11.07 -13.84
N GLN A 250 5.28 -12.16 -13.21
CA GLN A 250 4.00 -12.33 -12.56
C GLN A 250 4.16 -12.18 -11.05
N LEU A 251 3.32 -11.34 -10.43
CA LEU A 251 3.22 -11.20 -8.99
C LEU A 251 1.90 -11.80 -8.51
N GLU A 252 2.00 -12.79 -7.66
CA GLU A 252 0.91 -13.42 -6.91
C GLU A 252 1.02 -13.00 -5.44
N GLN A 253 -0.10 -12.91 -4.73
CA GLN A 253 -0.11 -12.58 -3.31
C GLN A 253 -1.24 -13.30 -2.59
N ASP A 254 -0.88 -13.95 -1.49
CA ASP A 254 -1.82 -14.57 -0.57
C ASP A 254 -2.75 -13.53 0.08
N PRO A 255 -3.92 -13.95 0.53
CA PRO A 255 -4.80 -13.06 1.27
C PRO A 255 -4.12 -12.45 2.52
N TYR A 256 -4.44 -11.18 2.76
CA TYR A 256 -4.04 -10.46 3.97
C TYR A 256 -5.28 -10.15 4.81
N TYR A 257 -5.23 -10.46 6.09
CA TYR A 257 -6.34 -10.31 7.00
C TYR A 257 -6.07 -9.21 8.01
N THR A 258 -7.05 -8.33 8.23
CA THR A 258 -6.96 -7.28 9.23
C THR A 258 -8.13 -7.35 10.21
N MET A 259 -7.86 -6.99 11.45
CA MET A 259 -8.86 -6.75 12.47
C MET A 259 -8.54 -5.43 13.15
N ASP A 260 -9.50 -4.52 13.17
CA ASP A 260 -9.37 -3.22 13.79
C ASP A 260 -10.54 -2.93 14.74
N GLY A 261 -10.26 -2.09 15.75
CA GLY A 261 -11.26 -1.60 16.68
C GLY A 261 -10.98 -0.16 17.06
N SER A 262 -12.04 0.56 17.42
CA SER A 262 -11.95 1.96 17.84
C SER A 262 -12.97 2.32 18.91
N VAL A 263 -12.64 3.36 19.65
CA VAL A 263 -13.53 4.03 20.60
C VAL A 263 -13.64 5.51 20.25
N GLU A 264 -14.85 6.03 20.28
CA GLU A 264 -15.14 7.45 20.04
C GLU A 264 -15.93 8.02 21.21
N TYR A 265 -15.64 9.26 21.58
CA TYR A 265 -16.46 10.05 22.48
C TYR A 265 -16.94 11.33 21.77
N LYS A 266 -18.26 11.54 21.77
CA LYS A 266 -18.90 12.71 21.18
C LYS A 266 -19.35 13.69 22.25
N PHE A 267 -18.83 14.92 22.20
CA PHE A 267 -19.21 16.01 23.07
C PHE A 267 -20.57 16.63 22.66
N ARG A 268 -21.22 17.33 23.57
CA ARG A 268 -22.49 18.02 23.27
C ARG A 268 -22.40 19.07 22.18
N SER A 269 -21.24 19.67 21.99
CA SER A 269 -20.96 20.62 20.89
C SER A 269 -20.93 19.98 19.50
N GLY A 270 -21.00 18.64 19.40
CA GLY A 270 -20.82 17.91 18.16
C GLY A 270 -19.36 17.59 17.83
N ILE A 271 -18.40 18.10 18.59
CA ILE A 271 -17.00 17.71 18.54
C ILE A 271 -16.90 16.24 18.97
N TRP A 272 -16.04 15.47 18.34
CA TRP A 272 -15.76 14.11 18.73
C TRP A 272 -14.24 13.86 18.71
N VAL A 273 -13.81 12.95 19.54
CA VAL A 273 -12.43 12.43 19.60
C VAL A 273 -12.48 10.92 19.56
N SER A 274 -11.49 10.29 18.98
CA SER A 274 -11.42 8.84 18.89
C SER A 274 -10.00 8.33 18.94
N ALA A 275 -9.86 7.08 19.38
CA ALA A 275 -8.65 6.30 19.26
C ALA A 275 -9.01 4.91 18.73
N GLY A 276 -8.11 4.31 17.97
CA GLY A 276 -8.29 2.97 17.44
C GLY A 276 -6.96 2.26 17.25
N ALA A 277 -7.03 0.95 17.14
CA ALA A 277 -5.88 0.11 16.83
C ALA A 277 -6.30 -1.10 15.99
N GLY A 278 -5.36 -1.67 15.28
CA GLY A 278 -5.59 -2.83 14.46
C GLY A 278 -4.33 -3.66 14.26
N ILE A 279 -4.55 -4.90 13.87
CA ILE A 279 -3.52 -5.86 13.51
C ILE A 279 -3.77 -6.40 12.11
N GLY A 280 -2.72 -6.79 11.43
CA GLY A 280 -2.80 -7.40 10.11
C GLY A 280 -1.83 -8.55 9.96
N LEU A 281 -2.28 -9.63 9.30
CA LEU A 281 -1.53 -10.88 9.16
C LEU A 281 -1.71 -11.47 7.75
N GLY A 282 -0.65 -12.02 7.16
CA GLY A 282 -0.70 -12.69 5.86
C GLY A 282 -0.04 -11.92 4.73
N GLY A 283 -0.58 -12.04 3.51
CA GLY A 283 -0.12 -11.27 2.34
C GLY A 283 1.26 -11.66 1.82
N GLN A 284 1.73 -12.89 2.08
CA GLN A 284 2.96 -13.43 1.48
C GLN A 284 2.84 -13.38 -0.04
N SER A 285 3.90 -13.03 -0.73
CA SER A 285 3.89 -12.96 -2.19
C SER A 285 4.75 -14.04 -2.83
N ALA A 286 4.43 -14.32 -4.10
CA ALA A 286 5.27 -15.11 -4.99
C ALA A 286 5.53 -14.31 -6.29
N VAL A 287 6.71 -14.50 -6.87
CA VAL A 287 7.07 -13.92 -8.17
C VAL A 287 7.46 -15.06 -9.09
N ASN A 288 6.73 -15.21 -10.21
CA ASN A 288 6.86 -16.33 -11.15
C ASN A 288 6.77 -17.69 -10.43
N GLY A 289 5.82 -17.83 -9.48
CA GLY A 289 5.62 -19.04 -8.69
C GLY A 289 6.68 -19.29 -7.62
N VAL A 290 7.64 -18.38 -7.41
CA VAL A 290 8.66 -18.50 -6.34
C VAL A 290 8.22 -17.67 -5.15
N GLU A 291 7.88 -18.34 -4.06
CA GLU A 291 7.49 -17.70 -2.80
C GLU A 291 8.60 -16.80 -2.24
N ARG A 292 8.17 -15.71 -1.60
CA ARG A 292 9.03 -14.75 -0.91
C ARG A 292 8.84 -14.87 0.60
N ASP A 293 9.89 -14.69 1.37
CA ASP A 293 9.83 -14.66 2.84
C ASP A 293 9.41 -13.23 3.30
N ASN A 294 8.22 -12.80 2.85
CA ASN A 294 7.69 -11.45 3.09
C ASN A 294 6.26 -11.47 3.63
N ARG A 295 5.89 -12.50 4.37
CA ARG A 295 4.64 -12.54 5.13
C ARG A 295 4.62 -11.34 6.08
N ARG A 296 3.49 -10.65 6.10
CA ARG A 296 3.29 -9.43 6.88
C ARG A 296 2.67 -9.74 8.24
N GLU A 297 3.16 -9.04 9.25
CA GLU A 297 2.62 -9.01 10.60
C GLU A 297 2.70 -7.56 11.06
N ASP A 298 1.58 -6.86 10.98
CA ASP A 298 1.53 -5.41 11.17
C ASP A 298 0.65 -5.06 12.37
N PHE A 299 1.03 -3.99 13.05
CA PHE A 299 0.23 -3.31 14.07
C PHE A 299 0.08 -1.84 13.68
N GLY A 300 -1.08 -1.25 13.94
CA GLY A 300 -1.30 0.16 13.75
C GLY A 300 -2.24 0.73 14.79
N TRP A 301 -2.05 2.01 15.10
CA TRP A 301 -2.98 2.75 15.95
C TRP A 301 -3.27 4.12 15.36
N THR A 302 -4.37 4.71 15.77
CA THR A 302 -4.80 6.02 15.31
C THR A 302 -5.42 6.83 16.43
N ALA A 303 -5.22 8.14 16.35
CA ALA A 303 -5.99 9.10 17.13
C ALA A 303 -6.61 10.12 16.18
N SER A 304 -7.87 10.44 16.35
CA SER A 304 -8.51 11.44 15.50
C SER A 304 -9.50 12.31 16.24
N ALA A 305 -9.77 13.48 15.68
CA ALA A 305 -10.75 14.42 16.17
C ALA A 305 -11.50 15.05 15.00
N GLY A 306 -12.75 15.42 15.23
CA GLY A 306 -13.51 16.17 14.25
C GLY A 306 -14.52 17.09 14.89
N PHE A 307 -14.91 18.09 14.13
CA PHE A 307 -15.90 19.06 14.57
C PHE A 307 -16.75 19.58 13.41
N PRO A 308 -18.02 19.90 13.66
CA PRO A 308 -18.86 20.56 12.68
C PRO A 308 -18.41 22.02 12.49
N VAL A 309 -18.11 22.38 11.26
CA VAL A 309 -17.85 23.80 10.87
C VAL A 309 -19.18 24.50 10.60
N THR A 310 -20.09 23.81 9.93
CA THR A 310 -21.48 24.24 9.69
C THR A 310 -22.40 23.02 9.85
N ARG A 311 -23.70 23.18 9.53
CA ARG A 311 -24.64 22.03 9.54
C ARG A 311 -24.32 20.99 8.46
N SER A 312 -23.67 21.39 7.37
CA SER A 312 -23.36 20.56 6.21
C SER A 312 -21.88 20.43 5.92
N LEU A 313 -21.01 20.99 6.77
CA LEU A 313 -19.55 20.92 6.61
C LEU A 313 -18.90 20.52 7.93
N GLY A 314 -18.14 19.46 7.93
CA GLY A 314 -17.32 18.99 9.03
C GLY A 314 -15.83 19.01 8.68
N PHE A 315 -14.99 19.16 9.71
CA PHE A 315 -13.55 19.01 9.64
C PHE A 315 -13.11 17.79 10.45
N LYS A 316 -12.10 17.09 9.97
CA LYS A 316 -11.44 15.96 10.65
C LYS A 316 -9.93 16.13 10.57
N ALA A 317 -9.25 15.81 11.68
CA ALA A 317 -7.81 15.60 11.70
C ALA A 317 -7.55 14.21 12.29
N ALA A 318 -6.51 13.54 11.83
CA ALA A 318 -6.11 12.23 12.34
C ALA A 318 -4.59 12.06 12.28
N TYR A 319 -4.08 11.27 13.20
CA TYR A 319 -2.73 10.75 13.22
C TYR A 319 -2.81 9.23 13.20
N PHE A 320 -1.99 8.62 12.36
CA PHE A 320 -1.83 7.18 12.25
C PHE A 320 -0.37 6.83 12.45
N ASP A 321 -0.15 5.71 13.12
CA ASP A 321 1.18 5.14 13.31
C ASP A 321 1.08 3.65 13.04
N THR A 322 1.99 3.13 12.23
CA THR A 322 2.04 1.71 11.89
C THR A 322 3.44 1.15 12.11
N GLU A 323 3.48 -0.03 12.68
CA GLU A 323 4.69 -0.79 12.94
C GLU A 323 4.56 -2.18 12.31
N HIS A 324 5.67 -2.81 11.98
CA HIS A 324 5.72 -4.19 11.57
C HIS A 324 6.45 -5.03 12.62
N TRP A 325 5.96 -6.24 12.85
CA TRP A 325 6.61 -7.21 13.76
C TRP A 325 7.38 -8.29 13.00
N ALA A 326 7.12 -8.45 11.70
CA ALA A 326 7.86 -9.33 10.82
C ALA A 326 9.22 -8.72 10.42
N LYS A 327 10.10 -9.53 9.83
CA LYS A 327 11.42 -9.07 9.33
C LYS A 327 11.31 -8.04 8.21
N VAL A 328 10.19 -8.05 7.50
CA VAL A 328 9.92 -7.25 6.31
C VAL A 328 8.58 -6.54 6.51
N GLY A 329 8.54 -5.23 6.27
CA GLY A 329 7.32 -4.44 6.48
C GLY A 329 7.56 -2.95 6.34
N ILE A 330 6.55 -2.18 6.67
CA ILE A 330 6.59 -0.72 6.63
C ILE A 330 6.23 -0.19 8.02
N ALA A 331 7.11 0.58 8.62
CA ALA A 331 6.81 1.43 9.75
C ALA A 331 6.54 2.84 9.24
N SER A 332 5.40 3.45 9.58
CA SER A 332 5.07 4.77 9.05
C SER A 332 4.23 5.60 10.00
N GLN A 333 4.39 6.91 9.89
CA GLN A 333 3.61 7.91 10.58
C GLN A 333 2.88 8.78 9.56
N THR A 334 1.58 8.98 9.77
CA THR A 334 0.75 9.76 8.86
C THR A 334 -0.05 10.80 9.64
N VAL A 335 0.04 12.03 9.23
CA VAL A 335 -0.85 13.11 9.69
C VAL A 335 -1.82 13.42 8.56
N SER A 336 -3.11 13.48 8.86
CA SER A 336 -4.13 13.83 7.87
C SER A 336 -5.10 14.89 8.36
N VAL A 337 -5.58 15.71 7.43
CA VAL A 337 -6.64 16.67 7.64
C VAL A 337 -7.64 16.59 6.50
N GLY A 338 -8.91 16.80 6.80
CA GLY A 338 -9.94 16.67 5.79
C GLY A 338 -11.21 17.44 6.07
N LEU A 339 -11.98 17.64 5.01
CA LEU A 339 -13.30 18.23 5.03
C LEU A 339 -14.33 17.21 4.55
N VAL A 340 -15.51 17.26 5.13
CA VAL A 340 -16.67 16.46 4.73
C VAL A 340 -17.83 17.40 4.51
N GLY A 341 -18.30 17.51 3.27
CA GLY A 341 -19.50 18.22 2.91
C GLY A 341 -20.69 17.25 2.74
N SER A 342 -21.90 17.67 3.11
CA SER A 342 -23.12 16.85 2.96
C SER A 342 -24.34 17.67 2.55
N TRP A 343 -25.21 17.10 1.71
CA TRP A 343 -26.49 17.66 1.29
C TRP A 343 -27.54 16.60 0.99
#